data_22362779f21ccf41f0fb153c18484481
#
_entry.id   22362779f21ccf41f0fb153c18484481
#
_cell.length_a   1.000
_cell.length_b   1.000
_cell.length_c   1.000
_cell.angle_alpha   90.00
_cell.angle_beta   90.00
_cell.angle_gamma   90.00
#
_symmetry.space_group_name_H-M   'P 1'
#
loop_
_entity.id
_entity.type
_entity.pdbx_description
1 polymer ?
#
loop_
_entity_poly.entity_id
_entity_poly.type
_entity_poly.pdbx_seq_one_letter_code
_entity_poly.pdbx_strand_id
1 'polypeptide(L)'
;MKLDELNKKREQYQIEGNILKEIEILREILIETEKQYGLESDEYIKALNELGGTLKYVGYYDEAEANLLKSLEIIKKKYGDNNLPYATSLLNLTEVYRFAQKFNLLEENYKKIVKIYQDNSADNTFSYAGLCNNFGLYYQNVGDMKAAYDLHLKSLDVLKNYDSEEYLLEYAVTLSNLFNPCYQLGMKEKAVEYLYKAIEIFEKNVGKEHPLYSASLNNMAIYYYNERQLEKAIEFFEKAAEISKKTMGLDSDNYKNILSNIEFIKDELGKNSDDKSSQKTKVNKNNKVIENSTKGELENIKGLELSKRYFYDVVLPEFEKNLSDILPLCAFGLVGEGSECYGYDDKISQDHDFGPSVCIWLKKDDYLKYGDRIKEALKTLPKTYLGFQELKESEWGSDRRGLLDIENFYFKFIGSSNVPKTIAEWQKIPETALATVTNGEVFLDNLGEFTKIRKDLLNYYPEPIRQNKIATRLMNISQHGQYNYTRCLKRNDLVAANQCLYLFVDEVIHLVFLLNRRYKIFYKWSNRALLDLKILGKEIYKLLENMVFAQNKIPYVRKICNVLAEELRNQKLTNCDSEFLGDLGVDIQKNIDDEFFKNYSPWLD
;
A
#
# COMPACT_ATOMS: atom_id res chain seq x y z
N MET A 1 -5.05 -3.39 -42.31
CA MET A 1 -6.16 -4.38 -42.34
C MET A 1 -6.31 -5.15 -41.04
N LYS A 2 -5.29 -5.87 -40.56
CA LYS A 2 -5.40 -6.65 -39.30
C LYS A 2 -5.53 -5.76 -38.05
N LEU A 3 -4.77 -4.68 -37.95
CA LEU A 3 -4.86 -3.72 -36.84
C LEU A 3 -6.22 -3.00 -36.79
N ASP A 4 -6.82 -2.67 -37.94
CA ASP A 4 -8.12 -2.02 -37.98
C ASP A 4 -9.23 -2.96 -37.47
N GLU A 5 -9.13 -4.25 -37.78
CA GLU A 5 -10.07 -5.26 -37.29
C GLU A 5 -9.92 -5.45 -35.77
N LEU A 6 -8.69 -5.48 -35.26
CA LEU A 6 -8.41 -5.58 -33.83
C LEU A 6 -8.91 -4.35 -33.07
N ASN A 7 -8.69 -3.15 -33.63
CA ASN A 7 -9.19 -1.90 -33.01
C ASN A 7 -10.72 -1.88 -32.95
N LYS A 8 -11.42 -2.31 -34.00
CA LYS A 8 -12.90 -2.42 -34.00
C LYS A 8 -13.40 -3.39 -32.93
N LYS A 9 -12.73 -4.56 -32.78
CA LYS A 9 -13.08 -5.51 -31.72
C LYS A 9 -12.81 -4.94 -30.34
N ARG A 10 -11.70 -4.22 -30.13
CA ARG A 10 -11.38 -3.53 -28.89
C ARG A 10 -12.48 -2.54 -28.53
N GLU A 11 -12.86 -1.66 -29.45
CA GLU A 11 -13.93 -0.66 -29.26
C GLU A 11 -15.25 -1.34 -28.88
N GLN A 12 -15.60 -2.45 -29.55
CA GLN A 12 -16.80 -3.21 -29.21
C GLN A 12 -16.73 -3.72 -27.75
N TYR A 13 -15.63 -4.37 -27.33
CA TYR A 13 -15.50 -4.88 -25.96
C TYR A 13 -15.43 -3.77 -24.91
N GLN A 14 -14.89 -2.60 -25.27
CA GLN A 14 -14.90 -1.42 -24.42
C GLN A 14 -16.33 -0.90 -24.21
N ILE A 15 -17.14 -0.82 -25.25
CA ILE A 15 -18.57 -0.44 -25.16
C ILE A 15 -19.37 -1.47 -24.36
N GLU A 16 -19.08 -2.76 -24.54
CA GLU A 16 -19.69 -3.85 -23.76
C GLU A 16 -19.21 -3.90 -22.30
N GLY A 17 -18.15 -3.16 -21.94
CA GLY A 17 -17.51 -3.22 -20.62
C GLY A 17 -16.82 -4.55 -20.32
N ASN A 18 -16.46 -5.33 -21.35
CA ASN A 18 -15.82 -6.63 -21.20
C ASN A 18 -14.29 -6.49 -21.15
N ILE A 19 -13.79 -6.06 -20.00
CA ILE A 19 -12.39 -5.70 -19.77
C ILE A 19 -11.44 -6.87 -20.06
N LEU A 20 -11.81 -8.11 -19.71
CA LEU A 20 -10.93 -9.27 -19.93
C LEU A 20 -10.69 -9.52 -21.41
N LYS A 21 -11.73 -9.46 -22.25
CA LYS A 21 -11.60 -9.60 -23.69
C LYS A 21 -10.90 -8.40 -24.34
N GLU A 22 -11.14 -7.20 -23.82
CA GLU A 22 -10.41 -6.00 -24.25
C GLU A 22 -8.90 -6.16 -24.05
N ILE A 23 -8.45 -6.68 -22.90
CA ILE A 23 -7.03 -6.94 -22.61
C ILE A 23 -6.44 -7.98 -23.58
N GLU A 24 -7.16 -9.04 -23.90
CA GLU A 24 -6.71 -10.04 -24.88
C GLU A 24 -6.44 -9.38 -26.25
N ILE A 25 -7.37 -8.56 -26.72
CA ILE A 25 -7.21 -7.83 -27.99
C ILE A 25 -6.08 -6.77 -27.91
N LEU A 26 -5.93 -6.07 -26.79
CA LEU A 26 -4.85 -5.09 -26.62
C LEU A 26 -3.46 -5.75 -26.66
N ARG A 27 -3.29 -6.96 -26.14
CA ARG A 27 -2.06 -7.73 -26.29
C ARG A 27 -1.77 -8.10 -27.74
N GLU A 28 -2.81 -8.49 -28.52
CA GLU A 28 -2.66 -8.74 -29.93
C GLU A 28 -2.31 -7.47 -30.73
N ILE A 29 -2.94 -6.33 -30.39
CA ILE A 29 -2.63 -5.01 -30.98
C ILE A 29 -1.17 -4.65 -30.71
N LEU A 30 -0.68 -4.83 -29.49
CA LEU A 30 0.70 -4.52 -29.13
C LEU A 30 1.70 -5.32 -29.99
N ILE A 31 1.48 -6.64 -30.14
CA ILE A 31 2.31 -7.52 -30.97
C ILE A 31 2.27 -7.11 -32.44
N GLU A 32 1.10 -6.79 -32.96
CA GLU A 32 0.95 -6.44 -34.39
C GLU A 32 1.52 -5.05 -34.69
N THR A 33 1.40 -4.11 -33.72
CA THR A 33 1.97 -2.77 -33.82
C THR A 33 3.50 -2.82 -33.81
N GLU A 34 4.09 -3.67 -32.96
CA GLU A 34 5.54 -3.90 -32.95
C GLU A 34 6.04 -4.38 -34.31
N LYS A 35 5.35 -5.35 -34.92
CA LYS A 35 5.73 -5.90 -36.23
C LYS A 35 5.61 -4.89 -37.36
N GLN A 36 4.57 -4.05 -37.34
CA GLN A 36 4.25 -3.14 -38.44
C GLN A 36 5.04 -1.83 -38.37
N TYR A 37 5.25 -1.29 -37.16
CA TYR A 37 5.80 0.07 -36.95
C TYR A 37 7.12 0.06 -36.17
N GLY A 38 7.46 -1.02 -35.48
CA GLY A 38 8.67 -1.13 -34.66
C GLY A 38 8.52 -0.62 -33.23
N LEU A 39 9.51 -0.97 -32.40
CA LEU A 39 9.49 -0.75 -30.94
C LEU A 39 9.59 0.72 -30.51
N GLU A 40 10.04 1.63 -31.38
CA GLU A 40 10.21 3.06 -31.05
C GLU A 40 9.16 3.95 -31.76
N SER A 41 8.09 3.37 -32.31
CA SER A 41 7.03 4.11 -32.99
C SER A 41 6.03 4.74 -32.01
N ASP A 42 5.34 5.79 -32.44
CA ASP A 42 4.29 6.43 -31.64
C ASP A 42 3.07 5.51 -31.49
N GLU A 43 2.82 4.68 -32.49
CA GLU A 43 1.79 3.64 -32.45
C GLU A 43 2.10 2.59 -31.37
N TYR A 44 3.36 2.20 -31.22
CA TYR A 44 3.78 1.27 -30.18
C TYR A 44 3.67 1.88 -28.79
N ILE A 45 4.07 3.14 -28.63
CA ILE A 45 3.88 3.92 -27.39
C ILE A 45 2.40 3.96 -27.01
N LYS A 46 1.51 4.22 -27.98
CA LYS A 46 0.06 4.24 -27.76
C LYS A 46 -0.45 2.88 -27.30
N ALA A 47 -0.07 1.80 -27.98
CA ALA A 47 -0.47 0.44 -27.63
C ALA A 47 0.00 0.03 -26.22
N LEU A 48 1.24 0.40 -25.82
CA LEU A 48 1.76 0.19 -24.47
C LEU A 48 0.93 0.91 -23.42
N ASN A 49 0.54 2.16 -23.70
CA ASN A 49 -0.27 2.97 -22.79
C ASN A 49 -1.69 2.42 -22.62
N GLU A 50 -2.33 2.02 -23.72
CA GLU A 50 -3.68 1.45 -23.69
C GLU A 50 -3.70 0.14 -22.90
N LEU A 51 -2.78 -0.77 -23.20
CA LEU A 51 -2.67 -2.05 -22.47
C LEU A 51 -2.36 -1.82 -20.98
N GLY A 52 -1.33 -1.04 -20.67
CA GLY A 52 -0.95 -0.75 -19.30
C GLY A 52 -2.06 -0.04 -18.51
N GLY A 53 -2.78 0.89 -19.16
CA GLY A 53 -3.91 1.59 -18.57
C GLY A 53 -5.11 0.69 -18.27
N THR A 54 -5.36 -0.35 -19.07
CA THR A 54 -6.49 -1.27 -18.90
C THR A 54 -6.20 -2.38 -17.87
N LEU A 55 -4.97 -2.89 -17.83
CA LEU A 55 -4.55 -3.98 -16.94
C LEU A 55 -4.78 -3.69 -15.44
N LYS A 56 -4.75 -2.42 -15.02
CA LYS A 56 -4.98 -2.03 -13.62
C LYS A 56 -6.34 -2.43 -13.07
N TYR A 57 -7.38 -2.48 -13.93
CA TYR A 57 -8.75 -2.80 -13.51
C TYR A 57 -8.97 -4.26 -13.15
N VAL A 58 -8.05 -5.13 -13.55
CA VAL A 58 -8.10 -6.58 -13.26
C VAL A 58 -6.94 -7.05 -12.37
N GLY A 59 -6.19 -6.10 -11.79
CA GLY A 59 -5.14 -6.41 -10.81
C GLY A 59 -3.79 -6.87 -11.42
N TYR A 60 -3.58 -6.79 -12.74
CA TYR A 60 -2.31 -7.17 -13.39
C TYR A 60 -1.28 -6.03 -13.32
N TYR A 61 -0.98 -5.59 -12.09
CA TYR A 61 -0.19 -4.39 -11.83
C TYR A 61 1.26 -4.49 -12.32
N ASP A 62 1.92 -5.64 -12.19
CA ASP A 62 3.32 -5.82 -12.62
C ASP A 62 3.45 -5.73 -14.16
N GLU A 63 2.51 -6.31 -14.91
CA GLU A 63 2.47 -6.21 -16.37
C GLU A 63 2.14 -4.77 -16.82
N ALA A 64 1.21 -4.12 -16.14
CA ALA A 64 0.85 -2.73 -16.39
C ALA A 64 2.05 -1.79 -16.17
N GLU A 65 2.75 -1.92 -15.05
CA GLU A 65 3.96 -1.15 -14.70
C GLU A 65 5.05 -1.34 -15.76
N ALA A 66 5.33 -2.58 -16.17
CA ALA A 66 6.35 -2.87 -17.17
C ALA A 66 6.06 -2.20 -18.52
N ASN A 67 4.82 -2.28 -19.00
CA ASN A 67 4.42 -1.65 -20.28
C ASN A 67 4.53 -0.12 -20.21
N LEU A 68 4.10 0.49 -19.12
CA LEU A 68 4.11 1.95 -18.96
C LEU A 68 5.52 2.51 -18.73
N LEU A 69 6.38 1.81 -18.00
CA LEU A 69 7.80 2.18 -17.89
C LEU A 69 8.51 2.12 -19.23
N LYS A 70 8.23 1.08 -20.04
CA LYS A 70 8.76 0.98 -21.41
C LYS A 70 8.27 2.14 -22.30
N SER A 71 7.00 2.51 -22.19
CA SER A 71 6.46 3.69 -22.88
C SER A 71 7.20 4.97 -22.48
N LEU A 72 7.37 5.23 -21.18
CA LEU A 72 8.08 6.40 -20.65
C LEU A 72 9.53 6.47 -21.11
N GLU A 73 10.24 5.33 -21.14
CA GLU A 73 11.62 5.25 -21.62
C GLU A 73 11.73 5.66 -23.10
N ILE A 74 10.85 5.11 -23.95
CA ILE A 74 10.83 5.43 -25.39
C ILE A 74 10.52 6.92 -25.61
N ILE A 75 9.49 7.46 -24.94
CA ILE A 75 9.13 8.88 -25.06
C ILE A 75 10.26 9.78 -24.60
N LYS A 76 10.87 9.48 -23.44
CA LYS A 76 11.97 10.27 -22.90
C LYS A 76 13.18 10.31 -23.84
N LYS A 77 13.51 9.18 -24.45
CA LYS A 77 14.60 9.07 -25.43
C LYS A 77 14.31 9.91 -26.68
N LYS A 78 13.05 9.91 -27.15
CA LYS A 78 12.63 10.50 -28.43
C LYS A 78 12.29 11.98 -28.31
N TYR A 79 11.64 12.40 -27.21
CA TYR A 79 11.01 13.72 -27.07
C TYR A 79 11.36 14.46 -25.78
N GLY A 80 12.15 13.86 -24.88
CA GLY A 80 12.35 14.38 -23.53
C GLY A 80 11.21 14.05 -22.56
N ASP A 81 11.20 14.65 -21.37
CA ASP A 81 10.23 14.34 -20.32
C ASP A 81 9.28 15.51 -19.97
N ASN A 82 9.29 16.60 -20.76
CA ASN A 82 8.38 17.75 -20.59
C ASN A 82 7.44 17.89 -21.79
N ASN A 83 6.63 16.84 -22.07
CA ASN A 83 5.65 16.83 -23.14
C ASN A 83 4.40 16.04 -22.75
N LEU A 84 3.27 16.26 -23.45
CA LEU A 84 1.99 15.63 -23.11
C LEU A 84 1.99 14.11 -23.25
N PRO A 85 2.60 13.46 -24.26
CA PRO A 85 2.75 12.01 -24.29
C PRO A 85 3.43 11.43 -23.06
N TYR A 86 4.49 12.08 -22.55
CA TYR A 86 5.15 11.66 -21.31
C TYR A 86 4.20 11.80 -20.11
N ALA A 87 3.49 12.93 -20.02
CA ALA A 87 2.50 13.16 -18.97
C ALA A 87 1.40 12.09 -18.97
N THR A 88 0.90 11.69 -20.15
CA THR A 88 -0.12 10.64 -20.29
C THR A 88 0.40 9.28 -19.79
N SER A 89 1.59 8.85 -20.21
CA SER A 89 2.18 7.60 -19.75
C SER A 89 2.47 7.63 -18.25
N LEU A 90 2.94 8.76 -17.72
CA LEU A 90 3.21 8.93 -16.28
C LEU A 90 1.91 8.93 -15.48
N LEU A 91 0.82 9.51 -16.01
CA LEU A 91 -0.50 9.46 -15.37
C LEU A 91 -1.01 8.02 -15.28
N ASN A 92 -0.95 7.27 -16.38
CA ASN A 92 -1.36 5.86 -16.38
C ASN A 92 -0.54 5.03 -15.39
N LEU A 93 0.77 5.24 -15.30
CA LEU A 93 1.64 4.59 -14.32
C LEU A 93 1.28 4.99 -12.88
N THR A 94 0.99 6.27 -12.66
CA THR A 94 0.57 6.79 -11.36
C THR A 94 -0.75 6.16 -10.92
N GLU A 95 -1.70 5.96 -11.85
CA GLU A 95 -2.94 5.25 -11.58
C GLU A 95 -2.72 3.76 -11.27
N VAL A 96 -1.81 3.08 -11.99
CA VAL A 96 -1.41 1.71 -11.63
C VAL A 96 -0.87 1.65 -10.21
N TYR A 97 -0.03 2.62 -9.81
CA TYR A 97 0.47 2.71 -8.44
C TYR A 97 -0.63 2.98 -7.41
N ARG A 98 -1.62 3.79 -7.74
CA ARG A 98 -2.78 4.05 -6.88
C ARG A 98 -3.61 2.78 -6.66
N PHE A 99 -3.94 2.05 -7.71
CA PHE A 99 -4.66 0.77 -7.62
C PHE A 99 -3.85 -0.30 -6.88
N ALA A 100 -2.53 -0.33 -7.08
CA ALA A 100 -1.61 -1.23 -6.37
C ALA A 100 -1.28 -0.76 -4.94
N GLN A 101 -1.92 0.32 -4.43
CA GLN A 101 -1.70 0.91 -3.11
C GLN A 101 -0.24 1.34 -2.83
N LYS A 102 0.52 1.67 -3.88
CA LYS A 102 1.91 2.15 -3.79
C LYS A 102 1.94 3.68 -3.64
N PHE A 103 1.47 4.22 -2.53
CA PHE A 103 1.16 5.65 -2.36
C PHE A 103 2.38 6.61 -2.34
N ASN A 104 3.60 6.11 -2.13
CA ASN A 104 4.78 6.93 -1.83
C ASN A 104 5.22 7.90 -2.96
N LEU A 105 4.85 7.63 -4.21
CA LEU A 105 5.26 8.41 -5.38
C LEU A 105 4.10 9.18 -6.04
N LEU A 106 2.88 9.00 -5.55
CA LEU A 106 1.70 9.49 -6.25
C LEU A 106 1.62 11.00 -6.30
N GLU A 107 1.80 11.66 -5.14
CA GLU A 107 1.67 13.11 -5.06
C GLU A 107 2.72 13.84 -5.90
N GLU A 108 3.97 13.36 -5.86
CA GLU A 108 5.07 13.91 -6.66
C GLU A 108 4.79 13.74 -8.15
N ASN A 109 4.36 12.55 -8.56
CA ASN A 109 3.99 12.28 -9.94
C ASN A 109 2.83 13.17 -10.42
N TYR A 110 1.73 13.28 -9.64
CA TYR A 110 0.62 14.16 -10.00
C TYR A 110 1.06 15.62 -10.12
N LYS A 111 1.86 16.13 -9.19
CA LYS A 111 2.42 17.50 -9.26
C LYS A 111 3.29 17.69 -10.50
N LYS A 112 4.13 16.70 -10.84
CA LYS A 112 4.95 16.73 -12.07
C LYS A 112 4.07 16.77 -13.31
N ILE A 113 3.03 15.94 -13.37
CA ILE A 113 2.09 15.89 -14.51
C ILE A 113 1.36 17.24 -14.65
N VAL A 114 0.82 17.79 -13.56
CA VAL A 114 0.16 19.12 -13.56
C VAL A 114 1.10 20.18 -14.14
N LYS A 115 2.37 20.18 -13.71
CA LYS A 115 3.35 21.12 -14.24
C LYS A 115 3.59 20.95 -15.74
N ILE A 116 3.70 19.70 -16.23
CA ILE A 116 3.86 19.45 -17.68
C ILE A 116 2.66 20.00 -18.46
N TYR A 117 1.41 19.81 -17.98
CA TYR A 117 0.23 20.37 -18.64
C TYR A 117 0.25 21.89 -18.67
N GLN A 118 0.64 22.54 -17.57
CA GLN A 118 0.78 24.01 -17.50
C GLN A 118 1.89 24.53 -18.42
N ASP A 119 3.06 23.92 -18.39
CA ASP A 119 4.22 24.31 -19.24
C ASP A 119 3.88 24.18 -20.74
N ASN A 120 2.98 23.28 -21.12
CA ASN A 120 2.50 23.07 -22.48
C ASN A 120 1.17 23.78 -22.81
N SER A 121 0.66 24.69 -21.93
CA SER A 121 -0.62 25.42 -22.09
C SER A 121 -1.82 24.50 -22.37
N ALA A 122 -1.84 23.31 -21.74
CA ALA A 122 -2.83 22.26 -21.92
C ALA A 122 -3.73 22.04 -20.69
N ASP A 123 -3.73 22.96 -19.73
CA ASP A 123 -4.47 22.88 -18.47
C ASP A 123 -5.99 23.17 -18.56
N ASN A 124 -6.48 23.34 -19.78
CA ASN A 124 -7.91 23.43 -20.13
C ASN A 124 -8.37 22.31 -21.09
N THR A 125 -7.57 21.27 -21.25
CA THR A 125 -7.88 20.14 -22.14
C THR A 125 -8.72 19.06 -21.45
N PHE A 126 -9.41 18.24 -22.24
CA PHE A 126 -10.14 17.07 -21.75
C PHE A 126 -9.25 16.14 -20.91
N SER A 127 -8.03 15.88 -21.37
CA SER A 127 -7.06 15.06 -20.62
C SER A 127 -6.66 15.67 -19.28
N TYR A 128 -6.64 17.01 -19.17
CA TYR A 128 -6.39 17.68 -17.91
C TYR A 128 -7.58 17.54 -16.92
N ALA A 129 -8.81 17.49 -17.42
CA ALA A 129 -9.96 17.18 -16.59
C ALA A 129 -9.83 15.77 -15.97
N GLY A 130 -9.44 14.78 -16.76
CA GLY A 130 -9.15 13.42 -16.28
C GLY A 130 -8.02 13.39 -15.24
N LEU A 131 -6.94 14.16 -15.47
CA LEU A 131 -5.87 14.33 -14.49
C LEU A 131 -6.40 14.90 -13.16
N CYS A 132 -7.19 15.97 -13.20
CA CYS A 132 -7.79 16.56 -11.99
C CYS A 132 -8.67 15.55 -11.25
N ASN A 133 -9.43 14.75 -11.99
CA ASN A 133 -10.29 13.72 -11.44
C ASN A 133 -9.48 12.62 -10.72
N ASN A 134 -8.43 12.11 -11.35
CA ASN A 134 -7.56 11.09 -10.76
C ASN A 134 -6.77 11.61 -9.56
N PHE A 135 -6.29 12.85 -9.62
CA PHE A 135 -5.62 13.49 -8.48
C PHE A 135 -6.59 13.75 -7.31
N GLY A 136 -7.86 14.06 -7.61
CA GLY A 136 -8.93 14.14 -6.61
C GLY A 136 -9.15 12.79 -5.91
N LEU A 137 -9.16 11.68 -6.64
CA LEU A 137 -9.24 10.34 -6.05
C LEU A 137 -8.04 10.01 -5.14
N TYR A 138 -6.83 10.48 -5.50
CA TYR A 138 -5.68 10.37 -4.60
C TYR A 138 -5.93 11.09 -3.28
N TYR A 139 -6.41 12.34 -3.31
CA TYR A 139 -6.70 13.09 -2.08
C TYR A 139 -7.84 12.48 -1.27
N GLN A 140 -8.83 11.84 -1.90
CA GLN A 140 -9.82 11.03 -1.16
C GLN A 140 -9.15 9.88 -0.40
N ASN A 141 -8.20 9.17 -1.03
CA ASN A 141 -7.50 8.04 -0.40
C ASN A 141 -6.61 8.46 0.79
N VAL A 142 -6.06 9.70 0.76
CA VAL A 142 -5.25 10.23 1.87
C VAL A 142 -6.07 11.05 2.87
N GLY A 143 -7.39 11.14 2.68
CA GLY A 143 -8.31 11.79 3.62
C GLY A 143 -8.47 13.29 3.46
N ASP A 144 -7.81 13.95 2.49
CA ASP A 144 -8.01 15.37 2.21
C ASP A 144 -9.24 15.59 1.30
N MET A 145 -10.43 15.53 1.90
CA MET A 145 -11.70 15.65 1.19
C MET A 145 -11.91 17.05 0.58
N LYS A 146 -11.28 18.08 1.16
CA LYS A 146 -11.36 19.44 0.62
C LYS A 146 -10.56 19.58 -0.67
N ALA A 147 -9.32 19.13 -0.70
CA ALA A 147 -8.50 19.10 -1.91
C ALA A 147 -9.14 18.23 -3.01
N ALA A 148 -9.69 17.07 -2.63
CA ALA A 148 -10.43 16.21 -3.55
C ALA A 148 -11.64 16.93 -4.19
N TYR A 149 -12.46 17.59 -3.37
CA TYR A 149 -13.61 18.35 -3.85
C TYR A 149 -13.22 19.45 -4.84
N ASP A 150 -12.20 20.24 -4.50
CA ASP A 150 -11.73 21.35 -5.35
C ASP A 150 -11.19 20.84 -6.71
N LEU A 151 -10.48 19.72 -6.73
CA LEU A 151 -9.97 19.11 -7.97
C LEU A 151 -11.09 18.51 -8.84
N HIS A 152 -12.06 17.82 -8.25
CA HIS A 152 -13.22 17.32 -9.01
C HIS A 152 -14.06 18.47 -9.57
N LEU A 153 -14.24 19.59 -8.83
CA LEU A 153 -14.88 20.78 -9.38
C LEU A 153 -14.10 21.40 -10.55
N LYS A 154 -12.76 21.41 -10.46
CA LYS A 154 -11.92 21.89 -11.57
C LYS A 154 -12.05 20.99 -12.80
N SER A 155 -12.16 19.68 -12.62
CA SER A 155 -12.48 18.74 -13.71
C SER A 155 -13.81 19.07 -14.36
N LEU A 156 -14.89 19.24 -13.58
CA LEU A 156 -16.20 19.62 -14.12
C LEU A 156 -16.19 20.96 -14.87
N ASP A 157 -15.41 21.93 -14.40
CA ASP A 157 -15.32 23.25 -15.03
C ASP A 157 -14.65 23.19 -16.40
N VAL A 158 -13.59 22.38 -16.52
CA VAL A 158 -12.94 22.12 -17.82
C VAL A 158 -13.90 21.37 -18.77
N LEU A 159 -14.57 20.34 -18.26
CA LEU A 159 -15.48 19.50 -19.06
C LEU A 159 -16.65 20.26 -19.66
N LYS A 160 -17.15 21.31 -19.02
CA LYS A 160 -18.24 22.16 -19.55
C LYS A 160 -17.97 22.75 -20.95
N ASN A 161 -16.70 22.82 -21.36
CA ASN A 161 -16.30 23.35 -22.66
C ASN A 161 -16.36 22.31 -23.79
N TYR A 162 -16.78 21.08 -23.48
CA TYR A 162 -16.83 19.97 -24.44
C TYR A 162 -18.28 19.52 -24.65
N ASP A 163 -18.58 19.05 -25.85
CA ASP A 163 -19.92 18.55 -26.25
C ASP A 163 -19.73 17.27 -27.10
N SER A 164 -19.50 16.15 -26.41
CA SER A 164 -19.31 14.82 -27.02
C SER A 164 -19.83 13.73 -26.08
N GLU A 165 -20.05 12.52 -26.60
CA GLU A 165 -20.43 11.36 -25.77
C GLU A 165 -19.34 11.05 -24.70
N GLU A 166 -18.08 11.18 -25.08
CA GLU A 166 -16.93 10.99 -24.17
C GLU A 166 -16.93 12.02 -23.04
N TYR A 167 -17.30 13.27 -23.35
CA TYR A 167 -17.52 14.31 -22.34
C TYR A 167 -18.60 13.90 -21.32
N LEU A 168 -19.73 13.39 -21.79
CA LEU A 168 -20.85 13.03 -20.91
C LEU A 168 -20.45 11.91 -19.93
N LEU A 169 -19.67 10.92 -20.40
CA LEU A 169 -19.19 9.83 -19.55
C LEU A 169 -18.20 10.32 -18.50
N GLU A 170 -17.19 11.10 -18.89
CA GLU A 170 -16.21 11.65 -17.94
C GLU A 170 -16.87 12.65 -16.95
N TYR A 171 -17.84 13.42 -17.43
CA TYR A 171 -18.63 14.30 -16.57
C TYR A 171 -19.41 13.50 -15.52
N ALA A 172 -20.04 12.39 -15.89
CA ALA A 172 -20.75 11.51 -14.96
C ALA A 172 -19.80 10.79 -13.99
N VAL A 173 -18.61 10.36 -14.44
CA VAL A 173 -17.56 9.82 -13.58
C VAL A 173 -17.16 10.84 -12.52
N THR A 174 -16.92 12.09 -12.92
CA THR A 174 -16.55 13.17 -12.00
C THR A 174 -17.66 13.48 -11.00
N LEU A 175 -18.93 13.49 -11.44
CA LEU A 175 -20.08 13.63 -10.54
C LEU A 175 -20.15 12.49 -9.52
N SER A 176 -19.95 11.25 -9.95
CA SER A 176 -19.91 10.09 -9.06
C SER A 176 -18.77 10.17 -8.03
N ASN A 177 -17.60 10.67 -8.44
CA ASN A 177 -16.44 10.85 -7.57
C ASN A 177 -16.63 12.00 -6.57
N LEU A 178 -17.45 13.01 -6.87
CA LEU A 178 -17.82 14.10 -5.95
C LEU A 178 -18.70 13.63 -4.79
N PHE A 179 -19.34 12.47 -4.89
CA PHE A 179 -20.22 11.96 -3.84
C PHE A 179 -19.50 11.92 -2.48
N ASN A 180 -18.39 11.20 -2.36
CA ASN A 180 -17.71 11.02 -1.09
C ASN A 180 -17.15 12.33 -0.51
N PRO A 181 -16.41 13.19 -1.23
CA PRO A 181 -15.99 14.49 -0.71
C PRO A 181 -17.16 15.37 -0.25
N CYS A 182 -18.24 15.46 -1.03
CA CYS A 182 -19.41 16.23 -0.63
C CYS A 182 -20.06 15.68 0.65
N TYR A 183 -20.20 14.37 0.74
CA TYR A 183 -20.82 13.73 1.90
C TYR A 183 -19.99 13.98 3.17
N GLN A 184 -18.67 13.77 3.11
CA GLN A 184 -17.76 13.98 4.24
C GLN A 184 -17.63 15.46 4.66
N LEU A 185 -17.80 16.40 3.71
CA LEU A 185 -17.83 17.85 4.00
C LEU A 185 -19.21 18.34 4.47
N GLY A 186 -20.16 17.43 4.75
CA GLY A 186 -21.48 17.76 5.26
C GLY A 186 -22.49 18.25 4.20
N MET A 187 -22.14 18.22 2.92
CA MET A 187 -23.01 18.66 1.80
C MET A 187 -23.85 17.48 1.26
N LYS A 188 -24.61 16.81 2.14
CA LYS A 188 -25.29 15.54 1.85
C LYS A 188 -26.27 15.62 0.67
N GLU A 189 -27.11 16.65 0.61
CA GLU A 189 -28.09 16.83 -0.46
C GLU A 189 -27.41 16.96 -1.82
N LYS A 190 -26.31 17.71 -1.88
CA LYS A 190 -25.50 17.90 -3.09
C LYS A 190 -24.79 16.62 -3.51
N ALA A 191 -24.28 15.84 -2.54
CA ALA A 191 -23.66 14.54 -2.79
C ALA A 191 -24.62 13.59 -3.50
N VAL A 192 -25.84 13.49 -3.00
CA VAL A 192 -26.90 12.63 -3.56
C VAL A 192 -27.38 13.14 -4.93
N GLU A 193 -27.53 14.44 -5.10
CA GLU A 193 -27.88 15.05 -6.40
C GLU A 193 -26.86 14.68 -7.48
N TYR A 194 -25.57 14.82 -7.18
CA TYR A 194 -24.51 14.46 -8.11
C TYR A 194 -24.55 12.97 -8.48
N LEU A 195 -24.79 12.12 -7.51
CA LEU A 195 -24.83 10.67 -7.72
C LEU A 195 -26.02 10.24 -8.59
N TYR A 196 -27.22 10.83 -8.37
CA TYR A 196 -28.38 10.56 -9.23
C TYR A 196 -28.15 11.01 -10.67
N LYS A 197 -27.56 12.20 -10.86
CA LYS A 197 -27.21 12.69 -12.21
C LYS A 197 -26.21 11.76 -12.91
N ALA A 198 -25.21 11.26 -12.18
CA ALA A 198 -24.24 10.30 -12.74
C ALA A 198 -24.93 9.00 -13.18
N ILE A 199 -25.77 8.42 -12.33
CA ILE A 199 -26.53 7.20 -12.62
C ILE A 199 -27.40 7.37 -13.86
N GLU A 200 -28.15 8.48 -13.98
CA GLU A 200 -29.01 8.77 -15.13
C GLU A 200 -28.20 8.84 -16.44
N ILE A 201 -27.06 9.53 -16.40
CA ILE A 201 -26.18 9.64 -17.58
C ILE A 201 -25.63 8.28 -17.98
N PHE A 202 -25.15 7.48 -17.03
CA PHE A 202 -24.62 6.15 -17.34
C PHE A 202 -25.71 5.20 -17.88
N GLU A 203 -26.89 5.19 -17.25
CA GLU A 203 -28.00 4.37 -17.71
C GLU A 203 -28.37 4.67 -19.18
N LYS A 204 -28.40 5.96 -19.56
CA LYS A 204 -28.78 6.41 -20.89
C LYS A 204 -27.70 6.15 -21.96
N ASN A 205 -26.42 6.33 -21.62
CA ASN A 205 -25.35 6.36 -22.62
C ASN A 205 -24.59 5.03 -22.74
N VAL A 206 -24.43 4.26 -21.65
CA VAL A 206 -23.70 2.98 -21.67
C VAL A 206 -24.53 1.79 -21.21
N GLY A 207 -25.72 2.03 -20.64
CA GLY A 207 -26.64 0.98 -20.20
C GLY A 207 -26.33 0.43 -18.79
N LYS A 208 -27.28 -0.37 -18.30
CA LYS A 208 -27.28 -0.89 -16.92
C LYS A 208 -26.25 -2.00 -16.65
N GLU A 209 -25.65 -2.55 -17.67
CA GLU A 209 -24.66 -3.64 -17.55
C GLU A 209 -23.21 -3.12 -17.60
N HIS A 210 -23.00 -1.82 -17.63
CA HIS A 210 -21.67 -1.22 -17.76
C HIS A 210 -20.97 -1.04 -16.39
N PRO A 211 -19.63 -1.23 -16.27
CA PRO A 211 -18.89 -1.05 -15.03
C PRO A 211 -19.05 0.33 -14.37
N LEU A 212 -19.14 1.41 -15.16
CA LEU A 212 -19.36 2.78 -14.63
C LEU A 212 -20.71 2.92 -13.94
N TYR A 213 -21.77 2.29 -14.48
CA TYR A 213 -23.06 2.23 -13.81
C TYR A 213 -22.97 1.45 -12.50
N SER A 214 -22.27 0.29 -12.50
CA SER A 214 -22.00 -0.49 -11.29
C SER A 214 -21.28 0.32 -10.20
N ALA A 215 -20.24 1.09 -10.57
CA ALA A 215 -19.50 1.94 -9.62
C ALA A 215 -20.40 2.99 -8.95
N SER A 216 -21.33 3.59 -9.70
CA SER A 216 -22.28 4.55 -9.13
C SER A 216 -23.34 3.90 -8.25
N LEU A 217 -23.78 2.67 -8.57
CA LEU A 217 -24.65 1.88 -7.70
C LEU A 217 -23.96 1.52 -6.38
N ASN A 218 -22.67 1.21 -6.43
CA ASN A 218 -21.87 0.99 -5.24
C ASN A 218 -21.81 2.23 -4.34
N ASN A 219 -21.61 3.43 -4.92
CA ASN A 219 -21.64 4.68 -4.17
C ASN A 219 -23.04 4.97 -3.59
N MET A 220 -24.12 4.63 -4.31
CA MET A 220 -25.48 4.74 -3.80
C MET A 220 -25.74 3.78 -2.63
N ALA A 221 -25.19 2.57 -2.71
CA ALA A 221 -25.26 1.61 -1.61
C ALA A 221 -24.57 2.15 -0.35
N ILE A 222 -23.37 2.74 -0.51
CA ILE A 222 -22.65 3.42 0.59
C ILE A 222 -23.48 4.57 1.19
N TYR A 223 -24.14 5.36 0.36
CA TYR A 223 -25.05 6.40 0.84
C TYR A 223 -26.17 5.82 1.72
N TYR A 224 -26.89 4.81 1.22
CA TYR A 224 -27.98 4.19 1.99
C TYR A 224 -27.48 3.51 3.26
N TYR A 225 -26.30 2.93 3.23
CA TYR A 225 -25.66 2.39 4.43
C TYR A 225 -25.41 3.48 5.49
N ASN A 226 -24.82 4.60 5.09
CA ASN A 226 -24.56 5.74 5.99
C ASN A 226 -25.85 6.39 6.53
N GLU A 227 -26.95 6.36 5.76
CA GLU A 227 -28.28 6.82 6.20
C GLU A 227 -29.07 5.71 6.94
N ARG A 228 -28.39 4.61 7.33
CA ARG A 228 -28.99 3.49 8.09
C ARG A 228 -30.16 2.79 7.39
N GLN A 229 -30.27 2.87 6.07
CA GLN A 229 -31.24 2.15 5.25
C GLN A 229 -30.62 0.86 4.71
N LEU A 230 -30.34 -0.09 5.62
CA LEU A 230 -29.48 -1.24 5.37
C LEU A 230 -30.00 -2.16 4.26
N GLU A 231 -31.32 -2.40 4.18
CA GLU A 231 -31.92 -3.23 3.14
C GLU A 231 -31.72 -2.63 1.74
N LYS A 232 -31.88 -1.30 1.62
CA LYS A 232 -31.63 -0.61 0.36
C LYS A 232 -30.15 -0.65 -0.01
N ALA A 233 -29.26 -0.51 0.97
CA ALA A 233 -27.83 -0.61 0.74
C ALA A 233 -27.47 -1.99 0.15
N ILE A 234 -27.99 -3.08 0.70
CA ILE A 234 -27.80 -4.44 0.17
C ILE A 234 -28.33 -4.54 -1.26
N GLU A 235 -29.55 -4.05 -1.54
CA GLU A 235 -30.14 -4.10 -2.88
C GLU A 235 -29.23 -3.44 -3.94
N PHE A 236 -28.67 -2.28 -3.62
CA PHE A 236 -27.79 -1.56 -4.54
C PHE A 236 -26.41 -2.25 -4.68
N PHE A 237 -25.84 -2.78 -3.60
CA PHE A 237 -24.63 -3.56 -3.67
C PHE A 237 -24.80 -4.85 -4.47
N GLU A 238 -25.91 -5.58 -4.30
CA GLU A 238 -26.19 -6.81 -5.06
C GLU A 238 -26.29 -6.52 -6.58
N LYS A 239 -26.95 -5.43 -6.98
CA LYS A 239 -26.97 -4.98 -8.38
C LYS A 239 -25.58 -4.66 -8.90
N ALA A 240 -24.77 -3.95 -8.11
CA ALA A 240 -23.40 -3.63 -8.47
C ALA A 240 -22.52 -4.89 -8.60
N ALA A 241 -22.67 -5.84 -7.68
CA ALA A 241 -21.95 -7.11 -7.70
C ALA A 241 -22.26 -7.96 -8.94
N GLU A 242 -23.54 -8.04 -9.33
CA GLU A 242 -23.93 -8.79 -10.53
C GLU A 242 -23.26 -8.25 -11.80
N ILE A 243 -23.23 -6.93 -11.96
CA ILE A 243 -22.60 -6.27 -13.09
C ILE A 243 -21.07 -6.47 -13.05
N SER A 244 -20.45 -6.24 -11.88
CA SER A 244 -19.00 -6.43 -11.72
C SER A 244 -18.57 -7.86 -12.00
N LYS A 245 -19.35 -8.86 -11.57
CA LYS A 245 -19.12 -10.27 -11.87
C LYS A 245 -19.09 -10.55 -13.37
N LYS A 246 -20.06 -9.99 -14.11
CA LYS A 246 -20.17 -10.19 -15.57
C LYS A 246 -19.03 -9.53 -16.36
N THR A 247 -18.60 -8.34 -15.93
CA THR A 247 -17.69 -7.49 -16.69
C THR A 247 -16.23 -7.65 -16.30
N MET A 248 -15.94 -7.88 -15.02
CA MET A 248 -14.59 -7.94 -14.45
C MET A 248 -14.19 -9.34 -13.98
N GLY A 249 -15.13 -10.26 -13.85
CA GLY A 249 -14.92 -11.63 -13.39
C GLY A 249 -14.96 -11.77 -11.86
N LEU A 250 -14.98 -13.05 -11.41
CA LEU A 250 -15.08 -13.43 -10.00
C LEU A 250 -13.85 -13.06 -9.17
N ASP A 251 -12.68 -12.98 -9.81
CA ASP A 251 -11.40 -12.72 -9.16
C ASP A 251 -11.04 -11.24 -9.03
N SER A 252 -11.85 -10.33 -9.60
CA SER A 252 -11.59 -8.90 -9.53
C SER A 252 -11.75 -8.38 -8.11
N ASP A 253 -10.84 -7.50 -7.68
CA ASP A 253 -10.88 -6.87 -6.37
C ASP A 253 -12.17 -6.07 -6.17
N ASN A 254 -12.68 -5.45 -7.24
CA ASN A 254 -13.95 -4.71 -7.19
C ASN A 254 -15.13 -5.61 -6.81
N TYR A 255 -15.26 -6.78 -7.45
CA TYR A 255 -16.32 -7.74 -7.12
C TYR A 255 -16.20 -8.25 -5.68
N LYS A 256 -14.98 -8.61 -5.26
CA LYS A 256 -14.70 -9.08 -3.89
C LYS A 256 -15.03 -8.03 -2.85
N ASN A 257 -14.67 -6.77 -3.09
CA ASN A 257 -14.97 -5.66 -2.18
C ASN A 257 -16.47 -5.41 -2.04
N ILE A 258 -17.22 -5.47 -3.15
CA ILE A 258 -18.70 -5.31 -3.11
C ILE A 258 -19.34 -6.43 -2.30
N LEU A 259 -18.89 -7.68 -2.50
CA LEU A 259 -19.40 -8.83 -1.72
C LEU A 259 -19.12 -8.67 -0.22
N SER A 260 -17.92 -8.23 0.13
CA SER A 260 -17.56 -7.97 1.52
C SER A 260 -18.47 -6.93 2.18
N ASN A 261 -18.82 -5.85 1.43
CA ASN A 261 -19.76 -4.84 1.92
C ASN A 261 -21.17 -5.41 2.13
N ILE A 262 -21.66 -6.27 1.21
CA ILE A 262 -22.97 -6.92 1.36
C ILE A 262 -23.01 -7.82 2.60
N GLU A 263 -21.98 -8.63 2.79
CA GLU A 263 -21.88 -9.53 3.94
C GLU A 263 -21.84 -8.74 5.24
N PHE A 264 -21.05 -7.69 5.29
CA PHE A 264 -20.96 -6.80 6.45
C PHE A 264 -22.33 -6.21 6.84
N ILE A 265 -23.12 -5.73 5.89
CA ILE A 265 -24.43 -5.12 6.17
C ILE A 265 -25.46 -6.19 6.54
N LYS A 266 -25.42 -7.39 5.93
CA LYS A 266 -26.30 -8.51 6.30
C LYS A 266 -26.08 -8.97 7.75
N ASP A 267 -24.83 -8.97 8.19
CA ASP A 267 -24.46 -9.25 9.58
C ASP A 267 -25.00 -8.19 10.54
N GLU A 268 -24.96 -6.92 10.16
CA GLU A 268 -25.51 -5.81 10.95
C GLU A 268 -27.05 -5.92 11.07
N LEU A 269 -27.74 -6.30 10.01
CA LEU A 269 -29.19 -6.54 10.01
C LEU A 269 -29.58 -7.73 10.90
N GLY A 270 -28.80 -8.83 10.87
CA GLY A 270 -29.03 -10.00 11.72
C GLY A 270 -28.98 -9.67 13.21
N LYS A 271 -28.03 -8.84 13.61
CA LYS A 271 -27.88 -8.38 15.00
C LYS A 271 -29.02 -7.48 15.47
N ASN A 272 -29.60 -6.66 14.59
CA ASN A 272 -30.74 -5.79 14.90
C ASN A 272 -32.09 -6.54 14.98
N SER A 273 -32.18 -7.75 14.42
CA SER A 273 -33.38 -8.60 14.50
C SER A 273 -33.49 -9.41 15.78
N ASP A 274 -32.36 -9.74 16.42
CA ASP A 274 -32.32 -10.53 17.64
C ASP A 274 -32.72 -9.76 18.91
N ASP A 275 -32.63 -8.42 18.89
CA ASP A 275 -33.07 -7.55 19.99
C ASP A 275 -34.59 -7.31 20.04
N LYS A 276 -35.38 -7.76 19.05
CA LYS A 276 -36.83 -7.53 18.97
C LYS A 276 -37.72 -8.79 19.11
N SER A 277 -37.16 -9.97 19.34
CA SER A 277 -37.97 -11.18 19.45
C SER A 277 -37.52 -12.13 20.56
N SER A 278 -37.74 -11.74 21.82
CA SER A 278 -37.98 -12.68 22.89
C SER A 278 -39.45 -13.11 22.87
N GLN A 279 -39.87 -13.90 21.90
CA GLN A 279 -40.97 -14.85 22.03
C GLN A 279 -41.09 -15.74 20.76
N LYS A 280 -40.72 -17.03 20.97
CA LYS A 280 -41.22 -18.25 20.28
C LYS A 280 -41.28 -18.26 18.73
N THR A 281 -40.52 -19.06 18.05
CA THR A 281 -40.93 -20.43 17.67
C THR A 281 -39.82 -21.15 16.84
N LYS A 282 -39.81 -22.45 17.00
CA LYS A 282 -38.94 -23.48 16.39
C LYS A 282 -38.95 -23.49 14.85
N VAL A 283 -37.81 -23.98 14.32
CA VAL A 283 -37.61 -24.79 13.08
C VAL A 283 -37.18 -24.01 11.85
N ASN A 284 -36.01 -24.24 11.27
CA ASN A 284 -35.69 -25.40 10.44
C ASN A 284 -34.18 -25.50 10.12
N LYS A 285 -33.70 -26.73 10.11
CA LYS A 285 -32.35 -27.13 9.68
C LYS A 285 -32.21 -26.95 8.17
N ASN A 286 -31.55 -25.86 7.69
CA ASN A 286 -30.94 -25.79 6.35
C ASN A 286 -29.89 -24.68 6.21
N ASN A 287 -29.37 -24.10 7.30
CA ASN A 287 -28.35 -23.02 7.28
C ASN A 287 -26.92 -23.52 7.50
N LYS A 288 -26.57 -24.71 6.99
CA LYS A 288 -25.20 -25.25 7.17
C LYS A 288 -24.19 -24.92 6.08
N VAL A 289 -24.59 -24.19 5.02
CA VAL A 289 -23.73 -23.88 3.90
C VAL A 289 -23.24 -22.41 3.93
N ILE A 290 -23.95 -21.50 4.61
CA ILE A 290 -23.62 -20.06 4.67
C ILE A 290 -22.69 -19.73 5.85
N GLU A 291 -22.71 -20.50 6.93
CA GLU A 291 -21.80 -20.31 8.08
C GLU A 291 -20.32 -20.62 7.79
N ASN A 292 -20.02 -21.33 6.69
CA ASN A 292 -18.64 -21.73 6.38
C ASN A 292 -17.85 -20.71 5.54
N SER A 293 -18.50 -19.74 4.85
CA SER A 293 -17.81 -18.74 4.05
C SER A 293 -17.39 -17.50 4.87
N THR A 294 -18.27 -16.99 5.71
CA THR A 294 -17.97 -15.87 6.64
C THR A 294 -16.95 -16.25 7.72
N LYS A 295 -16.98 -17.51 8.18
CA LYS A 295 -15.98 -18.02 9.13
C LYS A 295 -14.58 -18.06 8.51
N GLY A 296 -14.46 -18.35 7.22
CA GLY A 296 -13.18 -18.45 6.51
C GLY A 296 -12.47 -17.10 6.28
N GLU A 297 -13.19 -16.00 6.06
CA GLU A 297 -12.62 -14.67 5.87
C GLU A 297 -12.23 -14.00 7.19
N LEU A 298 -13.05 -14.12 8.21
CA LEU A 298 -12.71 -13.66 9.57
C LEU A 298 -11.60 -14.52 10.20
N GLU A 299 -11.50 -15.81 9.87
CA GLU A 299 -10.39 -16.68 10.28
C GLU A 299 -9.04 -16.30 9.65
N ASN A 300 -9.02 -15.46 8.61
CA ASN A 300 -7.80 -15.01 7.91
C ASN A 300 -7.58 -13.50 7.96
N ILE A 301 -8.40 -12.75 8.68
CA ILE A 301 -8.24 -11.29 8.80
C ILE A 301 -6.89 -10.96 9.44
N LYS A 302 -6.18 -10.01 8.84
CA LYS A 302 -4.93 -9.49 9.38
C LYS A 302 -5.21 -8.56 10.56
N GLY A 303 -4.37 -8.62 11.59
CA GLY A 303 -4.56 -7.81 12.79
C GLY A 303 -4.55 -6.31 12.53
N LEU A 304 -3.75 -5.84 11.56
CA LEU A 304 -3.76 -4.43 11.15
C LEU A 304 -5.11 -4.03 10.55
N GLU A 305 -5.68 -4.85 9.68
CA GLU A 305 -7.00 -4.61 9.09
C GLU A 305 -8.11 -4.70 10.14
N LEU A 306 -8.05 -5.70 11.02
CA LEU A 306 -8.99 -5.81 12.14
C LEU A 306 -8.98 -4.57 13.02
N SER A 307 -7.80 -4.08 13.38
CA SER A 307 -7.61 -2.88 14.20
C SER A 307 -8.08 -1.61 13.49
N LYS A 308 -7.84 -1.51 12.19
CA LYS A 308 -8.29 -0.38 11.37
C LYS A 308 -9.81 -0.32 11.31
N ARG A 309 -10.49 -1.44 11.06
CA ARG A 309 -11.96 -1.53 11.10
C ARG A 309 -12.49 -1.19 12.50
N TYR A 310 -11.90 -1.75 13.54
CA TYR A 310 -12.28 -1.47 14.92
C TYR A 310 -12.17 0.03 15.26
N PHE A 311 -11.12 0.70 14.76
CA PHE A 311 -10.99 2.14 14.92
C PHE A 311 -12.17 2.90 14.29
N TYR A 312 -12.48 2.65 13.03
CA TYR A 312 -13.53 3.39 12.32
C TYR A 312 -14.94 3.05 12.81
N ASP A 313 -15.19 1.80 13.18
CA ASP A 313 -16.52 1.32 13.52
C ASP A 313 -16.87 1.53 15.00
N VAL A 314 -15.88 1.58 15.88
CA VAL A 314 -16.10 1.57 17.33
C VAL A 314 -15.44 2.77 18.02
N VAL A 315 -14.11 2.94 17.83
CA VAL A 315 -13.35 3.94 18.59
C VAL A 315 -13.67 5.36 18.14
N LEU A 316 -13.65 5.62 16.84
CA LEU A 316 -13.90 6.96 16.29
C LEU A 316 -15.30 7.47 16.61
N PRO A 317 -16.39 6.69 16.42
CA PRO A 317 -17.73 7.13 16.82
C PRO A 317 -17.88 7.44 18.31
N GLU A 318 -17.18 6.70 19.19
CA GLU A 318 -17.17 6.99 20.61
C GLU A 318 -16.50 8.35 20.90
N PHE A 319 -15.37 8.63 20.25
CA PHE A 319 -14.68 9.92 20.38
C PHE A 319 -15.51 11.07 19.81
N GLU A 320 -16.14 10.90 18.68
CA GLU A 320 -17.02 11.93 18.09
C GLU A 320 -18.20 12.26 18.99
N LYS A 321 -18.78 11.27 19.67
CA LYS A 321 -19.95 11.43 20.52
C LYS A 321 -19.60 11.98 21.91
N ASN A 322 -18.59 11.43 22.56
CA ASN A 322 -18.33 11.65 23.99
C ASN A 322 -17.03 12.42 24.29
N LEU A 323 -16.11 12.52 23.30
CA LEU A 323 -14.79 13.13 23.41
C LEU A 323 -14.48 14.07 22.23
N SER A 324 -15.49 14.71 21.65
CA SER A 324 -15.33 15.56 20.45
C SER A 324 -14.39 16.76 20.65
N ASP A 325 -14.25 17.22 21.89
CA ASP A 325 -13.29 18.25 22.30
C ASP A 325 -11.84 17.75 22.39
N ILE A 326 -11.65 16.45 22.54
CA ILE A 326 -10.34 15.81 22.69
C ILE A 326 -9.90 15.18 21.36
N LEU A 327 -10.84 14.71 20.53
CA LEU A 327 -10.56 14.06 19.23
C LEU A 327 -9.54 14.82 18.37
N PRO A 328 -9.61 16.17 18.25
CA PRO A 328 -8.61 16.91 17.46
C PRO A 328 -7.18 16.86 17.99
N LEU A 329 -7.00 16.47 19.26
CA LEU A 329 -5.67 16.38 19.91
C LEU A 329 -5.04 14.99 19.79
N CYS A 330 -5.79 14.00 19.31
CA CYS A 330 -5.39 12.60 19.28
C CYS A 330 -4.85 12.20 17.91
N ALA A 331 -3.86 11.31 17.91
CA ALA A 331 -3.50 10.46 16.79
C ALA A 331 -3.92 9.02 17.10
N PHE A 332 -4.35 8.28 16.07
CA PHE A 332 -4.82 6.90 16.17
C PHE A 332 -4.12 6.03 15.13
N GLY A 333 -3.85 4.78 15.47
CA GLY A 333 -3.24 3.86 14.55
C GLY A 333 -2.90 2.51 15.19
N LEU A 334 -2.17 1.69 14.44
CA LEU A 334 -1.54 0.48 14.93
C LEU A 334 -0.08 0.50 14.50
N VAL A 335 0.82 0.87 15.43
CA VAL A 335 2.28 0.97 15.23
C VAL A 335 2.97 0.40 16.46
N GLY A 336 4.09 -0.28 16.27
CA GLY A 336 4.88 -0.79 17.39
C GLY A 336 5.15 -2.29 17.30
N GLU A 337 5.19 -2.95 18.44
CA GLU A 337 5.46 -4.38 18.56
C GLU A 337 4.26 -5.21 18.10
N GLY A 338 4.54 -6.39 17.54
CA GLY A 338 3.56 -7.35 17.07
C GLY A 338 3.70 -7.66 15.57
N SER A 339 3.41 -8.90 15.19
CA SER A 339 3.45 -9.35 13.79
C SER A 339 2.43 -8.63 12.91
N GLU A 340 1.31 -8.25 13.50
CA GLU A 340 0.22 -7.49 12.89
C GLU A 340 0.66 -6.09 12.43
N CYS A 341 1.56 -5.44 13.19
CA CYS A 341 2.13 -4.15 12.79
C CYS A 341 3.04 -4.25 11.54
N TYR A 342 3.52 -5.45 11.21
CA TYR A 342 4.29 -5.71 10.00
C TYR A 342 3.45 -6.36 8.88
N GLY A 343 2.20 -6.77 9.16
CA GLY A 343 1.33 -7.49 8.24
C GLY A 343 1.75 -8.95 7.99
N TYR A 344 2.62 -9.52 8.85
CA TYR A 344 3.11 -10.91 8.74
C TYR A 344 2.39 -11.89 9.65
N ASP A 345 1.41 -11.41 10.42
CA ASP A 345 0.54 -12.24 11.23
C ASP A 345 -0.17 -13.32 10.38
N ASP A 346 -0.32 -14.50 10.93
CA ASP A 346 -0.96 -15.68 10.35
C ASP A 346 -1.76 -16.42 11.42
N LYS A 347 -2.35 -17.56 11.09
CA LYS A 347 -3.12 -18.38 12.04
C LYS A 347 -2.34 -18.80 13.29
N ILE A 348 -1.02 -18.94 13.18
CA ILE A 348 -0.15 -19.28 14.31
C ILE A 348 0.05 -18.05 15.22
N SER A 349 0.01 -16.86 14.64
CA SER A 349 0.14 -15.58 15.35
C SER A 349 -1.17 -15.15 16.02
N GLN A 350 -2.29 -15.79 15.70
CA GLN A 350 -3.62 -15.55 16.31
C GLN A 350 -3.75 -16.34 17.63
N ASP A 351 -2.79 -16.14 18.52
CA ASP A 351 -2.78 -16.71 19.87
C ASP A 351 -3.36 -15.71 20.89
N HIS A 352 -2.88 -15.71 22.13
CA HIS A 352 -3.40 -14.90 23.23
C HIS A 352 -3.21 -13.38 23.07
N ASP A 353 -2.34 -12.94 22.16
CA ASP A 353 -2.04 -11.51 21.93
C ASP A 353 -2.71 -10.95 20.66
N PHE A 354 -3.69 -11.67 20.07
CA PHE A 354 -4.39 -11.24 18.87
C PHE A 354 -5.83 -10.76 19.19
N GLY A 355 -6.17 -9.57 18.67
CA GLY A 355 -7.52 -9.00 18.86
C GLY A 355 -7.61 -7.55 18.36
N PRO A 356 -8.85 -7.02 18.29
CA PRO A 356 -9.06 -5.62 17.91
C PRO A 356 -8.41 -4.70 18.94
N SER A 357 -7.55 -3.81 18.47
CA SER A 357 -6.80 -2.90 19.32
C SER A 357 -6.37 -1.65 18.57
N VAL A 358 -6.23 -0.53 19.26
CA VAL A 358 -5.81 0.75 18.68
C VAL A 358 -4.83 1.43 19.63
N CYS A 359 -3.76 2.00 19.10
CA CYS A 359 -2.93 2.95 19.80
C CYS A 359 -3.55 4.34 19.66
N ILE A 360 -3.62 5.08 20.75
CA ILE A 360 -4.13 6.45 20.83
C ILE A 360 -3.02 7.31 21.41
N TRP A 361 -2.46 8.20 20.61
CA TRP A 361 -1.35 9.04 21.03
C TRP A 361 -1.79 10.49 21.24
N LEU A 362 -1.31 11.09 22.33
CA LEU A 362 -1.45 12.51 22.62
C LEU A 362 -0.07 13.11 22.94
N LYS A 363 0.06 14.43 22.87
CA LYS A 363 1.17 15.14 23.47
C LYS A 363 1.15 14.93 24.98
N LYS A 364 2.30 14.94 25.61
CA LYS A 364 2.44 14.67 27.05
C LYS A 364 1.52 15.50 27.93
N ASP A 365 1.41 16.80 27.66
CA ASP A 365 0.55 17.69 28.46
C ASP A 365 -0.94 17.35 28.30
N ASP A 366 -1.37 17.01 27.08
CA ASP A 366 -2.74 16.60 26.77
C ASP A 366 -3.02 15.19 27.35
N TYR A 367 -2.05 14.29 27.32
CA TYR A 367 -2.14 12.98 27.95
C TYR A 367 -2.36 13.12 29.47
N LEU A 368 -1.61 13.98 30.15
CA LEU A 368 -1.78 14.23 31.57
C LEU A 368 -3.12 14.88 31.91
N LYS A 369 -3.62 15.75 31.03
CA LYS A 369 -4.86 16.49 31.25
C LYS A 369 -6.11 15.67 30.98
N TYR A 370 -6.12 14.87 29.91
CA TYR A 370 -7.30 14.21 29.40
C TYR A 370 -7.28 12.68 29.49
N GLY A 371 -6.14 12.11 29.91
CA GLY A 371 -5.91 10.66 29.89
C GLY A 371 -6.94 9.85 30.67
N ASP A 372 -7.32 10.30 31.87
CA ASP A 372 -8.31 9.60 32.68
C ASP A 372 -9.70 9.61 32.03
N ARG A 373 -10.09 10.72 31.40
CA ARG A 373 -11.36 10.84 30.70
C ARG A 373 -11.42 9.89 29.48
N ILE A 374 -10.31 9.77 28.75
CA ILE A 374 -10.18 8.83 27.64
C ILE A 374 -10.24 7.38 28.16
N LYS A 375 -9.50 7.04 29.21
CA LYS A 375 -9.52 5.69 29.80
C LYS A 375 -10.91 5.25 30.23
N GLU A 376 -11.70 6.17 30.82
CA GLU A 376 -13.07 5.86 31.20
C GLU A 376 -13.97 5.60 29.98
N ALA A 377 -13.82 6.38 28.92
CA ALA A 377 -14.54 6.13 27.66
C ALA A 377 -14.16 4.79 27.03
N LEU A 378 -12.87 4.44 27.01
CA LEU A 378 -12.41 3.15 26.47
C LEU A 378 -12.98 1.94 27.21
N LYS A 379 -13.27 2.05 28.53
CA LYS A 379 -13.92 0.98 29.29
C LYS A 379 -15.36 0.66 28.85
N THR A 380 -16.01 1.60 28.18
CA THR A 380 -17.38 1.44 27.66
C THR A 380 -17.45 0.75 26.31
N LEU A 381 -16.31 0.57 25.65
CA LEU A 381 -16.24 -0.07 24.34
C LEU A 381 -16.60 -1.56 24.40
N PRO A 382 -17.13 -2.14 23.29
CA PRO A 382 -17.44 -3.56 23.22
C PRO A 382 -16.19 -4.41 23.45
N LYS A 383 -16.30 -5.41 24.32
CA LYS A 383 -15.22 -6.39 24.59
C LYS A 383 -15.03 -7.43 23.50
N THR A 384 -15.89 -7.43 22.50
CA THR A 384 -15.84 -8.32 21.35
C THR A 384 -16.15 -7.51 20.09
N TYR A 385 -15.36 -7.73 19.04
CA TYR A 385 -15.58 -7.10 17.74
C TYR A 385 -15.31 -8.13 16.64
N LEU A 386 -16.26 -8.32 15.72
CA LEU A 386 -16.21 -9.32 14.63
C LEU A 386 -15.88 -10.75 15.12
N GLY A 387 -16.33 -11.11 16.32
CA GLY A 387 -16.07 -12.43 16.92
C GLY A 387 -14.71 -12.55 17.62
N PHE A 388 -13.84 -11.56 17.54
CA PHE A 388 -12.57 -11.50 18.26
C PHE A 388 -12.77 -10.84 19.63
N GLN A 389 -12.11 -11.40 20.65
CA GLN A 389 -12.08 -10.80 21.97
C GLN A 389 -11.16 -9.57 21.99
N GLU A 390 -11.46 -8.62 22.87
CA GLU A 390 -10.52 -7.53 23.21
C GLU A 390 -9.14 -8.11 23.51
N LEU A 391 -8.10 -7.46 23.00
CA LEU A 391 -6.71 -7.86 23.26
C LEU A 391 -6.47 -7.88 24.76
N LYS A 392 -6.17 -9.05 25.31
CA LYS A 392 -5.69 -9.17 26.69
C LYS A 392 -4.18 -9.00 26.65
N GLU A 393 -3.71 -7.87 27.15
CA GLU A 393 -2.27 -7.67 27.31
C GLU A 393 -1.71 -8.73 28.26
N SER A 394 -0.70 -9.48 27.80
CA SER A 394 0.10 -10.34 28.66
C SER A 394 0.97 -9.50 29.59
N GLU A 395 1.46 -10.07 30.71
CA GLU A 395 2.42 -9.38 31.61
C GLU A 395 3.66 -8.85 30.85
N TRP A 396 4.02 -9.45 29.73
CA TRP A 396 5.13 -9.05 28.85
C TRP A 396 4.73 -8.02 27.78
N GLY A 397 3.45 -7.71 27.65
CA GLY A 397 2.87 -6.86 26.60
C GLY A 397 2.21 -5.59 27.09
N SER A 398 2.33 -5.25 28.39
CA SER A 398 1.78 -4.01 28.94
C SER A 398 2.30 -2.78 28.18
N ASP A 399 1.42 -1.80 27.95
CA ASP A 399 1.70 -0.54 27.24
C ASP A 399 2.06 -0.68 25.73
N ARG A 400 1.58 -1.75 25.06
CA ARG A 400 1.73 -1.87 23.60
C ARG A 400 0.62 -1.15 22.84
N ARG A 401 -0.57 -1.06 23.43
CA ARG A 401 -1.80 -0.54 22.81
C ARG A 401 -2.52 0.41 23.77
N GLY A 402 -3.65 0.95 23.31
CA GLY A 402 -4.45 1.87 24.11
C GLY A 402 -3.88 3.28 24.14
N LEU A 403 -4.03 3.95 25.27
CA LEU A 403 -3.67 5.36 25.44
C LEU A 403 -2.18 5.52 25.74
N LEU A 404 -1.47 6.23 24.88
CA LEU A 404 -0.02 6.43 24.92
C LEU A 404 0.32 7.92 24.81
N ASP A 405 1.45 8.33 25.37
CA ASP A 405 2.02 9.64 25.13
C ASP A 405 3.09 9.55 24.04
N ILE A 406 3.05 10.48 23.08
CA ILE A 406 3.93 10.49 21.90
C ILE A 406 5.40 10.49 22.31
N GLU A 407 5.76 11.31 23.28
CA GLU A 407 7.16 11.48 23.72
C GLU A 407 7.69 10.17 24.33
N ASN A 408 6.93 9.56 25.24
CA ASN A 408 7.30 8.30 25.87
C ASN A 408 7.28 7.12 24.88
N PHE A 409 6.35 7.12 23.92
CA PHE A 409 6.33 6.09 22.88
C PHE A 409 7.65 6.07 22.09
N TYR A 410 8.08 7.20 21.57
CA TYR A 410 9.36 7.25 20.84
C TYR A 410 10.55 7.02 21.78
N PHE A 411 10.55 7.61 22.97
CA PHE A 411 11.62 7.42 23.93
C PHE A 411 11.85 5.95 24.33
N LYS A 412 10.77 5.18 24.51
CA LYS A 412 10.83 3.74 24.81
C LYS A 412 11.65 2.96 23.78
N PHE A 413 11.51 3.26 22.50
CA PHE A 413 12.15 2.51 21.43
C PHE A 413 13.48 3.10 20.98
N ILE A 414 13.55 4.42 20.77
CA ILE A 414 14.72 5.06 20.18
C ILE A 414 15.55 5.87 21.17
N GLY A 415 15.20 5.85 22.46
CA GLY A 415 15.93 6.56 23.53
C GLY A 415 15.83 8.10 23.45
N SER A 416 14.94 8.62 22.60
CA SER A 416 14.68 10.04 22.39
C SER A 416 13.22 10.27 22.04
N SER A 417 12.64 11.38 22.51
CA SER A 417 11.31 11.84 22.10
C SER A 417 11.32 12.57 20.73
N ASN A 418 12.49 12.76 20.15
CA ASN A 418 12.67 13.47 18.89
C ASN A 418 13.52 12.68 17.92
N VAL A 419 13.45 13.05 16.65
CA VAL A 419 14.31 12.49 15.60
C VAL A 419 15.77 12.80 15.91
N PRO A 420 16.71 11.83 15.77
CA PRO A 420 18.13 12.05 15.96
C PRO A 420 18.66 13.15 15.05
N LYS A 421 19.48 14.05 15.60
CA LYS A 421 20.05 15.20 14.89
C LYS A 421 21.50 14.99 14.46
N THR A 422 22.21 14.08 15.15
CA THR A 422 23.63 13.81 14.90
C THR A 422 23.86 12.36 14.54
N ILE A 423 24.97 12.09 13.85
CA ILE A 423 25.39 10.71 13.51
C ILE A 423 25.50 9.84 14.78
N ALA A 424 26.09 10.38 15.85
CA ALA A 424 26.26 9.65 17.11
C ALA A 424 24.92 9.30 17.79
N GLU A 425 23.87 10.10 17.62
CA GLU A 425 22.54 9.77 18.11
C GLU A 425 21.91 8.66 17.27
N TRP A 426 22.01 8.72 15.94
CA TRP A 426 21.51 7.68 15.04
C TRP A 426 22.16 6.32 15.28
N GLN A 427 23.48 6.27 15.51
CA GLN A 427 24.20 5.01 15.73
C GLN A 427 23.81 4.30 17.04
N LYS A 428 23.31 5.02 18.03
CA LYS A 428 22.87 4.43 19.31
C LYS A 428 21.54 3.70 19.20
N ILE A 429 20.79 3.89 18.13
CA ILE A 429 19.44 3.34 17.98
C ILE A 429 19.52 2.00 17.27
N PRO A 430 19.04 0.90 17.90
CA PRO A 430 18.91 -0.37 17.23
C PRO A 430 18.01 -0.26 15.99
N GLU A 431 18.42 -0.85 14.88
CA GLU A 431 17.66 -0.78 13.63
C GLU A 431 16.26 -1.39 13.76
N THR A 432 16.12 -2.47 14.54
CA THR A 432 14.83 -3.08 14.85
C THR A 432 13.90 -2.14 15.61
N ALA A 433 14.44 -1.24 16.44
CA ALA A 433 13.66 -0.21 17.11
C ALA A 433 13.12 0.83 16.12
N LEU A 434 13.97 1.28 15.18
CA LEU A 434 13.54 2.16 14.08
C LEU A 434 12.46 1.50 13.21
N ALA A 435 12.64 0.22 12.88
CA ALA A 435 11.64 -0.56 12.16
C ALA A 435 10.31 -0.64 12.94
N THR A 436 10.37 -0.76 14.27
CA THR A 436 9.18 -0.89 15.13
C THR A 436 8.40 0.43 15.23
N VAL A 437 9.06 1.57 15.38
CA VAL A 437 8.35 2.87 15.46
C VAL A 437 7.87 3.41 14.11
N THR A 438 8.30 2.77 13.03
CA THR A 438 7.94 3.19 11.67
C THR A 438 7.08 2.16 10.91
N ASN A 439 6.73 1.02 11.53
CA ASN A 439 5.85 0.01 10.94
C ASN A 439 4.36 0.39 11.06
N GLY A 440 3.50 -0.53 10.66
CA GLY A 440 2.05 -0.38 10.82
C GLY A 440 1.47 0.81 10.07
N GLU A 441 0.33 1.31 10.57
CA GLU A 441 -0.42 2.38 9.93
C GLU A 441 -0.96 3.38 10.98
N VAL A 442 -0.92 4.67 10.63
CA VAL A 442 -1.62 5.74 11.34
C VAL A 442 -2.95 5.95 10.66
N PHE A 443 -4.05 5.76 11.39
CA PHE A 443 -5.42 5.84 10.86
C PHE A 443 -5.93 7.27 10.84
N LEU A 444 -5.58 8.07 11.84
CA LEU A 444 -5.94 9.49 11.97
C LEU A 444 -4.87 10.20 12.79
N ASP A 445 -4.46 11.38 12.39
CA ASP A 445 -3.57 12.28 13.16
C ASP A 445 -3.86 13.72 12.80
N ASN A 446 -4.78 14.34 13.54
CA ASN A 446 -5.26 15.68 13.24
C ASN A 446 -4.21 16.78 13.44
N LEU A 447 -3.31 16.62 14.40
CA LEU A 447 -2.23 17.57 14.67
C LEU A 447 -0.98 17.30 13.84
N GLY A 448 -0.85 16.09 13.28
CA GLY A 448 0.32 15.67 12.52
C GLY A 448 1.58 15.46 13.37
N GLU A 449 1.51 15.52 14.69
CA GLU A 449 2.67 15.48 15.58
C GLU A 449 3.33 14.09 15.60
N PHE A 450 2.54 13.03 15.73
CA PHE A 450 3.03 11.65 15.65
C PHE A 450 3.56 11.33 14.25
N THR A 451 2.77 11.68 13.24
CA THR A 451 3.09 11.44 11.82
C THR A 451 4.34 12.17 11.37
N LYS A 452 4.59 13.38 11.90
CA LYS A 452 5.79 14.16 11.59
C LYS A 452 7.07 13.42 12.00
N ILE A 453 7.15 12.98 13.27
CA ILE A 453 8.31 12.24 13.77
C ILE A 453 8.50 10.95 12.96
N ARG A 454 7.39 10.22 12.75
CA ARG A 454 7.38 8.98 11.95
C ARG A 454 7.91 9.21 10.53
N LYS A 455 7.46 10.26 9.86
CA LYS A 455 7.87 10.64 8.50
C LYS A 455 9.36 10.99 8.45
N ASP A 456 9.83 11.74 9.43
CA ASP A 456 11.24 12.14 9.51
C ASP A 456 12.15 10.91 9.73
N LEU A 457 11.73 9.94 10.56
CA LEU A 457 12.45 8.67 10.70
C LEU A 457 12.40 7.83 9.41
N LEU A 458 11.28 7.83 8.68
CA LEU A 458 11.12 7.14 7.40
C LEU A 458 11.96 7.72 6.26
N ASN A 459 12.46 8.96 6.39
CA ASN A 459 13.47 9.52 5.49
C ASN A 459 14.79 8.75 5.54
N TYR A 460 14.90 7.82 6.48
CA TYR A 460 15.99 6.88 6.64
C TYR A 460 17.27 7.49 7.23
N TYR A 461 18.33 6.70 7.33
CA TYR A 461 19.63 7.15 7.81
C TYR A 461 20.25 8.23 6.93
N PRO A 462 21.01 9.20 7.50
CA PRO A 462 22.01 9.94 6.75
C PRO A 462 22.93 9.01 5.97
N GLU A 463 23.28 9.36 4.74
CA GLU A 463 24.02 8.49 3.83
C GLU A 463 25.35 7.95 4.41
N PRO A 464 26.17 8.75 5.15
CA PRO A 464 27.38 8.23 5.78
C PRO A 464 27.13 7.04 6.73
N ILE A 465 26.03 7.07 7.50
CA ILE A 465 25.65 5.96 8.38
C ILE A 465 25.27 4.72 7.56
N ARG A 466 24.45 4.90 6.52
CA ARG A 466 24.07 3.80 5.63
C ARG A 466 25.28 3.15 4.99
N GLN A 467 26.23 3.94 4.50
CA GLN A 467 27.46 3.44 3.87
C GLN A 467 28.33 2.69 4.88
N ASN A 468 28.50 3.19 6.12
CA ASN A 468 29.23 2.48 7.16
C ASN A 468 28.55 1.15 7.50
N LYS A 469 27.22 1.12 7.70
CA LYS A 469 26.47 -0.12 7.94
C LYS A 469 26.63 -1.14 6.78
N ILE A 470 26.58 -0.67 5.53
CA ILE A 470 26.85 -1.52 4.36
C ILE A 470 28.27 -2.08 4.41
N ALA A 471 29.27 -1.25 4.68
CA ALA A 471 30.66 -1.69 4.80
C ALA A 471 30.82 -2.77 5.87
N THR A 472 30.25 -2.58 7.05
CA THR A 472 30.28 -3.57 8.14
C THR A 472 29.60 -4.88 7.73
N ARG A 473 28.43 -4.84 7.07
CA ARG A 473 27.77 -6.08 6.60
C ARG A 473 28.66 -6.82 5.59
N LEU A 474 29.32 -6.12 4.68
CA LEU A 474 30.23 -6.73 3.69
C LEU A 474 31.43 -7.39 4.35
N MET A 475 32.02 -6.76 5.38
CA MET A 475 33.08 -7.39 6.17
C MET A 475 32.59 -8.69 6.79
N ASN A 476 31.44 -8.69 7.44
CA ASN A 476 30.87 -9.85 8.11
C ASN A 476 30.46 -10.95 7.13
N ILE A 477 29.79 -10.62 6.03
CA ILE A 477 29.43 -11.58 4.97
C ILE A 477 30.67 -12.29 4.43
N SER A 478 31.73 -11.52 4.15
CA SER A 478 32.96 -12.07 3.62
C SER A 478 33.63 -13.04 4.63
N GLN A 479 33.68 -12.66 5.92
CA GLN A 479 34.26 -13.50 6.95
C GLN A 479 33.44 -14.76 7.20
N HIS A 480 32.14 -14.63 7.34
CA HIS A 480 31.28 -15.79 7.65
C HIS A 480 31.12 -16.74 6.45
N GLY A 481 30.78 -16.18 5.27
CA GLY A 481 30.49 -16.99 4.07
C GLY A 481 31.69 -17.34 3.25
N GLN A 482 32.45 -16.34 2.77
CA GLN A 482 33.52 -16.57 1.80
C GLN A 482 34.79 -17.17 2.44
N TYR A 483 35.09 -16.82 3.69
CA TYR A 483 36.32 -17.21 4.35
C TYR A 483 36.12 -18.36 5.35
N ASN A 484 35.41 -18.15 6.46
CA ASN A 484 35.40 -19.11 7.58
C ASN A 484 34.54 -20.34 7.31
N TYR A 485 33.40 -20.25 6.63
CA TYR A 485 32.53 -21.39 6.33
C TYR A 485 33.33 -22.55 5.67
N THR A 486 34.06 -22.25 4.61
CA THR A 486 34.84 -23.23 3.88
C THR A 486 36.01 -23.83 4.71
N ARG A 487 36.58 -23.03 5.61
CA ARG A 487 37.67 -23.48 6.51
C ARG A 487 37.16 -24.42 7.60
N CYS A 488 35.98 -24.13 8.17
CA CYS A 488 35.34 -25.01 9.14
C CYS A 488 34.96 -26.36 8.52
N LEU A 489 34.44 -26.38 7.29
CA LEU A 489 34.17 -27.61 6.56
C LEU A 489 35.47 -28.44 6.32
N LYS A 490 36.56 -27.80 5.92
CA LYS A 490 37.85 -28.47 5.73
C LYS A 490 38.43 -29.09 7.02
N ARG A 491 38.05 -28.51 8.17
CA ARG A 491 38.44 -29.02 9.50
C ARG A 491 37.47 -30.08 10.03
N ASN A 492 36.42 -30.38 9.27
CA ASN A 492 35.30 -31.23 9.68
C ASN A 492 34.59 -30.76 10.96
N ASP A 493 34.64 -29.44 11.22
CA ASP A 493 33.91 -28.79 12.32
C ASP A 493 32.57 -28.30 11.79
N LEU A 494 31.57 -29.20 11.81
CA LEU A 494 30.24 -28.93 11.27
C LEU A 494 29.46 -27.96 12.12
N VAL A 495 29.70 -27.87 13.43
CA VAL A 495 29.03 -26.92 14.32
C VAL A 495 29.47 -25.51 13.97
N ALA A 496 30.79 -25.26 13.91
CA ALA A 496 31.31 -23.95 13.52
C ALA A 496 30.93 -23.58 12.07
N ALA A 497 30.88 -24.54 11.15
CA ALA A 497 30.43 -24.30 9.79
C ALA A 497 28.96 -23.84 9.75
N ASN A 498 28.06 -24.50 10.48
CA ASN A 498 26.66 -24.09 10.55
C ASN A 498 26.48 -22.72 11.23
N GLN A 499 27.27 -22.43 12.27
CA GLN A 499 27.26 -21.10 12.90
C GLN A 499 27.70 -20.01 11.92
N CYS A 500 28.77 -20.23 11.16
CA CYS A 500 29.19 -19.29 10.11
C CYS A 500 28.10 -19.09 9.07
N LEU A 501 27.46 -20.17 8.64
CA LEU A 501 26.38 -20.08 7.65
C LEU A 501 25.17 -19.31 8.17
N TYR A 502 24.77 -19.50 9.42
CA TYR A 502 23.67 -18.76 10.04
C TYR A 502 23.98 -17.25 10.10
N LEU A 503 25.17 -16.88 10.56
CA LEU A 503 25.60 -15.49 10.59
C LEU A 503 25.68 -14.89 9.19
N PHE A 504 26.18 -15.64 8.19
CA PHE A 504 26.18 -15.22 6.80
C PHE A 504 24.77 -14.88 6.30
N VAL A 505 23.79 -15.74 6.56
CA VAL A 505 22.38 -15.52 6.14
C VAL A 505 21.83 -14.24 6.77
N ASP A 506 22.05 -14.03 8.07
CA ASP A 506 21.54 -12.86 8.79
C ASP A 506 22.13 -11.54 8.24
N GLU A 507 23.44 -11.55 7.94
CA GLU A 507 24.13 -10.39 7.38
C GLU A 507 23.73 -10.11 5.93
N VAL A 508 23.49 -11.14 5.12
CA VAL A 508 22.98 -11.00 3.74
C VAL A 508 21.58 -10.36 3.76
N ILE A 509 20.68 -10.86 4.60
CA ILE A 509 19.34 -10.29 4.74
C ILE A 509 19.46 -8.82 5.14
N HIS A 510 20.30 -8.50 6.12
CA HIS A 510 20.49 -7.15 6.60
C HIS A 510 21.01 -6.22 5.49
N LEU A 511 22.00 -6.65 4.72
CA LEU A 511 22.52 -5.88 3.60
C LEU A 511 21.44 -5.56 2.57
N VAL A 512 20.57 -6.52 2.26
CA VAL A 512 19.46 -6.29 1.31
C VAL A 512 18.50 -5.23 1.83
N PHE A 513 18.20 -5.19 3.13
CA PHE A 513 17.42 -4.10 3.73
C PHE A 513 18.10 -2.74 3.55
N LEU A 514 19.41 -2.65 3.83
CA LEU A 514 20.20 -1.41 3.66
C LEU A 514 20.23 -0.93 2.20
N LEU A 515 20.34 -1.86 1.23
CA LEU A 515 20.31 -1.54 -0.21
C LEU A 515 18.96 -0.97 -0.64
N ASN A 516 17.86 -1.38 0.01
CA ASN A 516 16.52 -0.90 -0.22
C ASN A 516 16.13 0.32 0.63
N ARG A 517 17.03 0.87 1.45
CA ARG A 517 16.75 1.96 2.41
C ARG A 517 15.55 1.65 3.30
N ARG A 518 15.52 0.43 3.84
CA ARG A 518 14.52 -0.05 4.78
C ARG A 518 15.21 -0.53 6.04
N TYR A 519 14.65 -0.26 7.20
CA TYR A 519 15.15 -0.78 8.47
C TYR A 519 14.90 -2.27 8.56
N LYS A 520 15.94 -3.04 8.95
CA LYS A 520 15.81 -4.48 9.16
C LYS A 520 14.85 -4.74 10.32
N ILE A 521 13.87 -5.57 10.06
CA ILE A 521 12.87 -5.97 11.06
C ILE A 521 13.39 -7.13 11.91
N PHE A 522 12.62 -7.48 12.95
CA PHE A 522 12.93 -8.59 13.84
C PHE A 522 13.17 -9.90 13.07
N TYR A 523 14.15 -10.70 13.50
CA TYR A 523 14.68 -11.87 12.76
C TYR A 523 13.61 -12.88 12.34
N LYS A 524 12.56 -13.09 13.16
CA LYS A 524 11.45 -14.02 12.91
C LYS A 524 10.79 -13.78 11.54
N TRP A 525 10.73 -12.53 11.10
CA TRP A 525 10.05 -12.11 9.89
C TRP A 525 10.98 -11.58 8.79
N SER A 526 12.26 -11.36 9.11
CA SER A 526 13.19 -10.67 8.21
C SER A 526 13.41 -11.41 6.88
N ASN A 527 13.45 -12.75 6.87
CA ASN A 527 13.54 -13.52 5.63
C ASN A 527 12.27 -13.38 4.77
N ARG A 528 11.07 -13.46 5.39
CA ARG A 528 9.80 -13.28 4.67
C ARG A 528 9.68 -11.87 4.08
N ALA A 529 10.14 -10.86 4.82
CA ALA A 529 10.11 -9.47 4.40
C ALA A 529 11.02 -9.15 3.21
N LEU A 530 11.98 -10.03 2.86
CA LEU A 530 12.72 -9.90 1.60
C LEU A 530 11.80 -9.86 0.39
N LEU A 531 10.66 -10.57 0.42
CA LEU A 531 9.71 -10.61 -0.69
C LEU A 531 9.08 -9.24 -0.99
N ASP A 532 9.08 -8.33 -0.01
CA ASP A 532 8.54 -6.97 -0.13
C ASP A 532 9.62 -5.94 -0.54
N LEU A 533 10.88 -6.37 -0.67
CA LEU A 533 12.00 -5.52 -1.06
C LEU A 533 12.21 -5.55 -2.58
N LYS A 534 12.32 -4.36 -3.17
CA LYS A 534 12.43 -4.21 -4.63
C LYS A 534 13.79 -4.66 -5.17
N ILE A 535 14.87 -4.30 -4.45
CA ILE A 535 16.25 -4.54 -4.87
C ILE A 535 16.70 -5.87 -4.28
N LEU A 536 16.96 -6.85 -5.13
CA LEU A 536 17.44 -8.21 -4.80
C LEU A 536 16.54 -9.04 -3.87
N GLY A 537 15.44 -8.50 -3.33
CA GLY A 537 14.66 -9.16 -2.28
C GLY A 537 14.17 -10.55 -2.68
N LYS A 538 13.42 -10.68 -3.78
CA LYS A 538 12.90 -11.97 -4.27
C LYS A 538 14.03 -12.93 -4.72
N GLU A 539 15.10 -12.41 -5.31
CA GLU A 539 16.24 -13.21 -5.78
C GLU A 539 17.01 -13.81 -4.61
N ILE A 540 17.36 -12.98 -3.62
CA ILE A 540 18.08 -13.43 -2.42
C ILE A 540 17.20 -14.39 -1.62
N TYR A 541 15.89 -14.09 -1.43
CA TYR A 541 14.96 -15.03 -0.79
C TYR A 541 15.04 -16.42 -1.41
N LYS A 542 14.92 -16.52 -2.74
CA LYS A 542 14.98 -17.80 -3.47
C LYS A 542 16.34 -18.49 -3.37
N LEU A 543 17.44 -17.71 -3.39
CA LEU A 543 18.78 -18.26 -3.24
C LEU A 543 19.01 -18.83 -1.84
N LEU A 544 18.52 -18.14 -0.80
CA LEU A 544 18.61 -18.61 0.59
C LEU A 544 17.76 -19.87 0.81
N GLU A 545 16.52 -19.92 0.30
CA GLU A 545 15.68 -21.12 0.37
C GLU A 545 16.37 -22.33 -0.29
N ASN A 546 16.85 -22.17 -1.52
CA ASN A 546 17.54 -23.24 -2.22
C ASN A 546 18.82 -23.69 -1.50
N MET A 547 19.55 -22.75 -0.86
CA MET A 547 20.75 -23.05 -0.09
C MET A 547 20.44 -23.91 1.13
N VAL A 548 19.30 -23.71 1.81
CA VAL A 548 18.89 -24.51 2.99
C VAL A 548 18.82 -25.99 2.63
N PHE A 549 18.24 -26.35 1.49
CA PHE A 549 18.06 -27.74 1.05
C PHE A 549 19.29 -28.34 0.33
N ALA A 550 20.25 -27.51 -0.09
CA ALA A 550 21.40 -27.98 -0.82
C ALA A 550 22.38 -28.79 0.06
N GLN A 551 22.86 -29.94 -0.43
CA GLN A 551 23.94 -30.67 0.23
C GLN A 551 25.27 -29.88 0.23
N ASN A 552 25.63 -29.29 -0.91
CA ASN A 552 26.77 -28.37 -1.02
C ASN A 552 26.27 -26.92 -1.12
N LYS A 553 26.57 -26.15 -0.08
CA LYS A 553 26.11 -24.75 0.04
C LYS A 553 27.11 -23.74 -0.52
N ILE A 554 28.35 -24.13 -0.80
CA ILE A 554 29.42 -23.23 -1.30
C ILE A 554 29.04 -22.53 -2.61
N PRO A 555 28.43 -23.19 -3.62
CA PRO A 555 28.00 -22.50 -4.84
C PRO A 555 26.96 -21.42 -4.60
N TYR A 556 26.06 -21.61 -3.62
CA TYR A 556 25.05 -20.61 -3.26
C TYR A 556 25.67 -19.41 -2.55
N VAL A 557 26.58 -19.64 -1.59
CA VAL A 557 27.32 -18.54 -0.94
C VAL A 557 28.04 -17.70 -2.00
N ARG A 558 28.75 -18.33 -2.96
CA ARG A 558 29.41 -17.59 -4.04
C ARG A 558 28.42 -16.80 -4.90
N LYS A 559 27.31 -17.42 -5.30
CA LYS A 559 26.30 -16.77 -6.13
C LYS A 559 25.67 -15.57 -5.43
N ILE A 560 25.33 -15.71 -4.16
CA ILE A 560 24.80 -14.59 -3.33
C ILE A 560 25.82 -13.45 -3.28
N CYS A 561 27.10 -13.75 -3.00
CA CYS A 561 28.14 -12.71 -2.94
C CYS A 561 28.32 -12.00 -4.28
N ASN A 562 28.26 -12.70 -5.40
CA ASN A 562 28.39 -12.09 -6.73
C ASN A 562 27.21 -11.16 -7.05
N VAL A 563 25.98 -11.58 -6.77
CA VAL A 563 24.79 -10.75 -6.97
C VAL A 563 24.83 -9.48 -6.11
N LEU A 564 25.27 -9.60 -4.86
CA LEU A 564 25.44 -8.45 -3.96
C LEU A 564 26.53 -7.50 -4.46
N ALA A 565 27.69 -8.02 -4.92
CA ALA A 565 28.77 -7.21 -5.45
C ALA A 565 28.36 -6.43 -6.71
N GLU A 566 27.59 -7.06 -7.60
CA GLU A 566 27.05 -6.43 -8.79
C GLU A 566 26.10 -5.27 -8.42
N GLU A 567 25.17 -5.50 -7.49
CA GLU A 567 24.24 -4.47 -7.05
C GLU A 567 24.93 -3.27 -6.36
N LEU A 568 25.97 -3.52 -5.57
CA LEU A 568 26.76 -2.44 -4.96
C LEU A 568 27.41 -1.53 -6.01
N ARG A 569 27.90 -2.12 -7.12
CA ARG A 569 28.44 -1.36 -8.26
C ARG A 569 27.34 -0.63 -9.02
N ASN A 570 26.17 -1.25 -9.23
CA ASN A 570 25.01 -0.62 -9.87
C ASN A 570 24.52 0.60 -9.09
N GLN A 571 24.54 0.55 -7.75
CA GLN A 571 24.21 1.69 -6.89
C GLN A 571 25.40 2.70 -6.77
N LYS A 572 26.52 2.47 -7.46
CA LYS A 572 27.72 3.31 -7.41
C LYS A 572 28.30 3.51 -6.00
N LEU A 573 28.12 2.52 -5.14
CA LEU A 573 28.69 2.53 -3.79
C LEU A 573 30.16 2.20 -3.78
N THR A 574 30.65 1.45 -4.77
CA THR A 574 32.05 1.07 -4.95
C THR A 574 32.39 0.87 -6.42
N ASN A 575 33.66 1.08 -6.77
CA ASN A 575 34.25 0.72 -8.07
C ASN A 575 35.22 -0.46 -7.95
N CYS A 576 35.31 -1.11 -6.78
CA CYS A 576 36.21 -2.22 -6.53
C CYS A 576 35.76 -3.46 -7.31
N ASP A 577 36.67 -4.08 -8.09
CA ASP A 577 36.38 -5.26 -8.94
C ASP A 577 36.58 -6.59 -8.21
N SER A 578 36.95 -6.57 -6.92
CA SER A 578 37.19 -7.79 -6.13
C SER A 578 35.90 -8.62 -6.03
N GLU A 579 36.05 -9.96 -6.07
CA GLU A 579 34.98 -10.90 -5.73
C GLU A 579 34.83 -11.12 -4.21
N PHE A 580 35.83 -10.68 -3.42
CA PHE A 580 35.80 -10.77 -1.97
C PHE A 580 35.08 -9.52 -1.40
N LEU A 581 33.90 -9.74 -0.82
CA LEU A 581 33.04 -8.63 -0.36
C LEU A 581 33.71 -7.75 0.72
N GLY A 582 34.66 -8.29 1.47
CA GLY A 582 35.43 -7.51 2.44
C GLY A 582 36.23 -6.37 1.80
N ASP A 583 36.78 -6.58 0.59
CA ASP A 583 37.50 -5.52 -0.13
C ASP A 583 36.56 -4.38 -0.55
N LEU A 584 35.32 -4.72 -0.98
CA LEU A 584 34.28 -3.74 -1.28
C LEU A 584 33.89 -2.96 -0.03
N GLY A 585 33.77 -3.64 1.12
CA GLY A 585 33.48 -3.00 2.41
C GLY A 585 34.56 -2.00 2.81
N VAL A 586 35.83 -2.34 2.65
CA VAL A 586 36.95 -1.42 2.91
C VAL A 586 36.94 -0.22 1.94
N ASP A 587 36.65 -0.46 0.65
CA ASP A 587 36.54 0.61 -0.36
C ASP A 587 35.40 1.58 -0.03
N ILE A 588 34.20 1.06 0.29
CA ILE A 588 33.07 1.90 0.68
C ILE A 588 33.40 2.74 1.91
N GLN A 589 33.97 2.12 2.97
CA GLN A 589 34.31 2.81 4.20
C GLN A 589 35.29 3.95 3.99
N LYS A 590 36.33 3.74 3.15
CA LYS A 590 37.32 4.78 2.82
C LYS A 590 36.74 5.96 2.06
N ASN A 591 35.66 5.75 1.32
CA ASN A 591 35.02 6.75 0.47
C ASN A 591 33.86 7.46 1.16
N ILE A 592 33.58 7.19 2.46
CA ILE A 592 32.56 7.93 3.20
C ILE A 592 33.04 9.38 3.41
N ASP A 593 32.27 10.33 2.86
CA ASP A 593 32.57 11.76 2.99
C ASP A 593 31.94 12.32 4.29
N ASP A 594 32.54 11.95 5.43
CA ASP A 594 32.12 12.41 6.76
C ASP A 594 33.27 12.31 7.76
N GLU A 595 33.51 13.38 8.53
CA GLU A 595 34.62 13.48 9.51
C GLU A 595 34.51 12.42 10.64
N PHE A 596 33.30 12.07 11.07
CA PHE A 596 33.08 11.06 12.10
C PHE A 596 33.55 9.69 11.63
N PHE A 597 33.34 9.34 10.36
CA PHE A 597 33.67 8.04 9.80
C PHE A 597 35.08 7.93 9.20
N LYS A 598 35.83 9.00 9.03
CA LYS A 598 37.17 8.98 8.40
C LYS A 598 38.14 7.96 9.06
N ASN A 599 38.04 7.81 10.38
CA ASN A 599 38.88 6.89 11.15
C ASN A 599 38.08 5.74 11.78
N TYR A 600 36.85 5.54 11.35
CA TYR A 600 35.98 4.51 11.89
C TYR A 600 36.33 3.15 11.27
N SER A 601 36.30 2.10 12.08
CA SER A 601 36.61 0.76 11.58
C SER A 601 35.44 0.22 10.76
N PRO A 602 35.70 -0.39 9.58
CA PRO A 602 34.65 -1.06 8.81
C PRO A 602 34.07 -2.32 9.51
N TRP A 603 34.56 -2.68 10.68
CA TRP A 603 34.04 -3.76 11.52
C TRP A 603 33.02 -3.30 12.56
N LEU A 604 32.78 -2.00 12.64
CA LEU A 604 31.90 -1.39 13.63
C LEU A 604 30.77 -0.59 12.96
N ASP A 605 29.56 -0.70 13.48
CA ASP A 605 28.38 0.06 13.04
C ASP A 605 27.53 0.53 14.22
#